data_c83764c548495abccfec9cbe49bb09d1
#
_entry.id   c83764c548495abccfec9cbe49bb09d1
#
_cell.length_a   1.000
_cell.length_b   1.000
_cell.length_c   1.000
_cell.angle_alpha   90.00
_cell.angle_beta   90.00
_cell.angle_gamma   90.00
#
_symmetry.space_group_name_H-M   'P 1'
#
loop_
_entity.id
_entity.type
_entity.pdbx_description
1 polymer ?
#
loop_
_entity_poly.entity_id
_entity_poly.type
_entity_poly.pdbx_seq_one_letter_code
_entity_poly.pdbx_strand_id
1 'polypeptide(L)'
;MTGWRPALAAAAGVLLLAGCTSGAGDEPKTEGTPKKNSGASPSASASPVNEPYTLAEDRAPRTRAEAVAFVRELTVRPDYFGTGYRKRDPFESDPAEWAVLGEDCLWRREALPDTVLASLTRMYELPAKGGKGPVYVSLTVTVHQDVVSARRDMAGSLEEALRCPEQQLNATDRVRVLYSRVDAFAEGRPVISDDDLTESGNWVADGAKAHPFDWYKFRMGPVTVAATARHGSGRTEAEDSTVTTDMGRGMTFVAASIDGRGKAGDAGATAEPTETKGAGQ
;
A
#
# COMPACT_ATOMS: atom_id res chain seq x y z
N MET A 1 50.89 30.83 -11.96
CA MET A 1 50.79 32.27 -11.76
C MET A 1 49.34 32.67 -11.84
N THR A 2 48.93 33.52 -10.90
CA THR A 2 47.64 34.16 -10.69
C THR A 2 46.47 33.30 -10.20
N GLY A 3 46.32 33.33 -8.88
CA GLY A 3 45.15 32.92 -8.14
C GLY A 3 44.02 33.95 -8.20
N TRP A 4 42.80 33.46 -8.02
CA TRP A 4 41.66 34.30 -7.66
C TRP A 4 40.85 33.59 -6.57
N ARG A 5 40.84 34.24 -5.40
CA ARG A 5 39.91 33.98 -4.31
C ARG A 5 38.78 34.96 -4.43
N PRO A 6 37.54 34.60 -4.24
CA PRO A 6 36.56 35.55 -3.76
C PRO A 6 36.08 35.26 -2.33
N ALA A 7 35.77 36.37 -1.68
CA ALA A 7 35.49 36.57 -0.28
C ALA A 7 34.13 36.04 0.16
N LEU A 8 34.11 35.61 1.45
CA LEU A 8 32.94 35.38 2.27
C LEU A 8 32.18 36.70 2.55
N ALA A 9 30.89 36.70 2.30
CA ALA A 9 29.97 37.68 2.84
C ALA A 9 28.98 36.96 3.76
N ALA A 10 29.12 37.25 5.06
CA ALA A 10 28.18 36.86 6.10
C ALA A 10 27.02 37.85 6.15
N ALA A 11 25.79 37.38 6.02
CA ALA A 11 24.59 38.18 6.27
C ALA A 11 23.90 37.63 7.51
N ALA A 12 23.90 38.40 8.59
CA ALA A 12 23.16 38.18 9.81
C ALA A 12 21.71 38.64 9.62
N GLY A 13 20.76 37.74 9.73
CA GLY A 13 19.31 38.02 9.72
C GLY A 13 18.74 38.00 11.14
N VAL A 14 18.16 39.12 11.54
CA VAL A 14 17.54 39.38 12.86
C VAL A 14 16.15 38.77 12.90
N LEU A 15 15.89 37.93 13.93
CA LEU A 15 14.58 37.38 14.29
C LEU A 15 13.78 38.41 15.09
N LEU A 16 12.64 38.85 14.57
CA LEU A 16 11.65 39.65 15.27
C LEU A 16 10.54 38.72 15.78
N LEU A 17 10.47 38.54 17.09
CA LEU A 17 9.34 37.93 17.81
C LEU A 17 8.29 39.00 18.07
N ALA A 18 7.11 38.88 17.48
CA ALA A 18 5.95 39.69 17.82
C ALA A 18 5.03 38.90 18.75
N GLY A 19 4.97 39.31 20.02
CA GLY A 19 4.02 38.81 21.00
C GLY A 19 2.65 39.47 20.83
N CYS A 20 1.56 38.69 20.97
CA CYS A 20 0.21 39.21 21.12
C CYS A 20 -0.17 39.25 22.57
N THR A 21 -0.46 40.44 23.06
CA THR A 21 -1.02 40.73 24.37
C THR A 21 -2.55 40.60 24.35
N SER A 22 -3.08 39.97 25.38
CA SER A 22 -4.49 39.89 25.71
C SER A 22 -5.05 41.24 26.18
N GLY A 23 -6.18 41.64 25.58
CA GLY A 23 -6.99 42.77 26.05
C GLY A 23 -8.25 42.27 26.76
N ALA A 24 -8.41 42.63 28.02
CA ALA A 24 -9.63 42.48 28.78
C ALA A 24 -10.58 43.64 28.48
N GLY A 25 -11.84 43.39 28.41
CA GLY A 25 -12.92 44.41 28.25
C GLY A 25 -14.22 43.92 28.84
N ASP A 26 -14.77 44.73 29.73
CA ASP A 26 -15.82 44.61 30.71
C ASP A 26 -17.18 44.05 30.28
N GLU A 27 -17.84 43.41 31.27
CA GLU A 27 -19.28 43.07 31.30
C GLU A 27 -20.18 44.31 31.38
N PRO A 28 -21.50 44.16 31.04
CA PRO A 28 -22.46 44.23 32.10
C PRO A 28 -23.54 43.14 32.17
N LYS A 29 -23.90 42.81 33.37
CA LYS A 29 -24.94 41.88 33.81
C LYS A 29 -26.34 42.29 33.30
N THR A 30 -27.11 41.28 32.90
CA THR A 30 -28.58 41.33 33.04
C THR A 30 -29.09 39.94 33.45
N GLU A 31 -29.80 39.90 34.57
CA GLU A 31 -30.50 38.74 35.11
C GLU A 31 -31.67 38.30 34.20
N GLY A 32 -31.81 37.00 34.00
CA GLY A 32 -32.95 36.39 33.34
C GLY A 32 -33.06 34.90 33.70
N THR A 33 -34.09 34.59 34.44
CA THR A 33 -34.55 33.33 35.03
C THR A 33 -34.52 32.11 34.13
N PRO A 34 -34.27 30.89 34.67
CA PRO A 34 -34.07 29.69 33.89
C PRO A 34 -35.39 29.06 33.38
N LYS A 35 -35.55 28.92 32.07
CA LYS A 35 -36.50 27.99 31.49
C LYS A 35 -35.81 26.68 31.14
N LYS A 36 -36.18 25.66 31.89
CA LYS A 36 -35.85 24.26 31.69
C LYS A 36 -36.50 23.80 30.37
N ASN A 37 -35.69 23.67 29.32
CA ASN A 37 -36.10 22.96 28.12
C ASN A 37 -35.22 21.75 27.96
N SER A 38 -35.78 20.60 28.31
CA SER A 38 -35.23 19.29 27.95
C SER A 38 -35.42 19.04 26.46
N GLY A 39 -34.53 19.57 25.66
CA GLY A 39 -34.39 19.20 24.25
C GLY A 39 -33.25 18.21 24.15
N ALA A 40 -33.56 16.93 23.93
CA ALA A 40 -32.55 15.96 23.50
C ALA A 40 -31.94 16.47 22.19
N SER A 41 -30.67 16.89 22.25
CA SER A 41 -29.88 17.10 21.04
C SER A 41 -29.88 15.79 20.24
N PRO A 42 -30.20 15.81 18.94
CA PRO A 42 -29.98 14.66 18.12
C PRO A 42 -28.49 14.35 18.20
N SER A 43 -28.17 13.15 18.67
CA SER A 43 -26.81 12.60 18.58
C SER A 43 -26.37 12.72 17.14
N ALA A 44 -25.41 13.59 16.86
CA ALA A 44 -24.81 13.67 15.55
C ALA A 44 -24.32 12.25 15.22
N SER A 45 -24.95 11.61 14.23
CA SER A 45 -24.46 10.38 13.64
C SER A 45 -23.02 10.67 13.25
N ALA A 46 -22.06 10.07 13.95
CA ALA A 46 -20.67 10.13 13.54
C ALA A 46 -20.63 9.66 12.09
N SER A 47 -20.11 10.51 11.20
CA SER A 47 -19.82 10.10 9.83
C SER A 47 -19.01 8.81 9.91
N PRO A 48 -19.27 7.80 9.09
CA PRO A 48 -18.49 6.56 9.12
C PRO A 48 -17.03 6.95 8.94
N VAL A 49 -16.23 6.71 9.98
CA VAL A 49 -14.78 6.82 9.90
C VAL A 49 -14.39 5.77 8.86
N ASN A 50 -13.73 6.20 7.80
CA ASN A 50 -13.25 5.30 6.77
C ASN A 50 -12.05 4.55 7.37
N GLU A 51 -12.33 3.44 8.04
CA GLU A 51 -11.31 2.60 8.66
C GLU A 51 -10.45 1.96 7.56
N PRO A 52 -9.12 1.88 7.74
CA PRO A 52 -8.25 1.20 6.80
C PRO A 52 -8.61 -0.28 6.73
N TYR A 53 -8.41 -0.88 5.56
CA TYR A 53 -8.47 -2.33 5.42
C TYR A 53 -7.34 -2.97 6.24
N THR A 54 -7.67 -3.98 7.02
CA THR A 54 -6.72 -4.68 7.87
C THR A 54 -7.08 -6.15 7.99
N LEU A 55 -6.16 -6.95 8.52
CA LEU A 55 -6.40 -8.33 8.92
C LEU A 55 -5.88 -8.50 10.35
N ALA A 56 -6.80 -8.73 11.28
CA ALA A 56 -6.42 -8.98 12.68
C ALA A 56 -5.53 -10.23 12.77
N GLU A 57 -4.52 -10.18 13.64
CA GLU A 57 -3.49 -11.22 13.74
C GLU A 57 -4.07 -12.58 14.16
N ASP A 58 -5.11 -12.57 14.98
CA ASP A 58 -5.84 -13.79 15.40
C ASP A 58 -6.68 -14.42 14.29
N ARG A 59 -6.94 -13.70 13.21
CA ARG A 59 -7.67 -14.13 12.00
C ARG A 59 -6.75 -14.49 10.83
N ALA A 60 -5.48 -14.18 10.96
CA ALA A 60 -4.49 -14.48 9.94
C ALA A 60 -4.08 -15.96 9.95
N PRO A 61 -3.62 -16.50 8.82
CA PRO A 61 -3.04 -17.84 8.76
C PRO A 61 -1.85 -17.96 9.72
N ARG A 62 -1.78 -19.08 10.44
CA ARG A 62 -0.73 -19.34 11.44
C ARG A 62 0.25 -20.42 11.02
N THR A 63 -0.09 -21.18 9.99
CA THR A 63 0.75 -22.26 9.46
C THR A 63 1.05 -22.02 7.97
N ARG A 64 2.14 -22.60 7.47
CA ARG A 64 2.46 -22.56 6.04
C ARG A 64 1.34 -23.11 5.16
N ALA A 65 0.67 -24.18 5.59
CA ALA A 65 -0.43 -24.78 4.83
C ALA A 65 -1.63 -23.83 4.73
N GLU A 66 -2.04 -23.22 5.85
CA GLU A 66 -3.09 -22.20 5.86
C GLU A 66 -2.72 -20.97 5.02
N ALA A 67 -1.48 -20.50 5.11
CA ALA A 67 -1.00 -19.34 4.35
C ALA A 67 -0.99 -19.62 2.84
N VAL A 68 -0.56 -20.81 2.41
CA VAL A 68 -0.62 -21.22 1.00
C VAL A 68 -2.06 -21.30 0.51
N ALA A 69 -2.98 -21.88 1.29
CA ALA A 69 -4.39 -21.88 0.95
C ALA A 69 -4.94 -20.46 0.84
N PHE A 70 -4.64 -19.60 1.82
CA PHE A 70 -5.07 -18.21 1.86
C PHE A 70 -4.66 -17.44 0.59
N VAL A 71 -3.38 -17.47 0.20
CA VAL A 71 -2.90 -16.72 -0.97
C VAL A 71 -3.43 -17.29 -2.28
N ARG A 72 -3.65 -18.60 -2.39
CA ARG A 72 -4.22 -19.23 -3.60
C ARG A 72 -5.70 -18.95 -3.77
N GLU A 73 -6.46 -18.91 -2.69
CA GLU A 73 -7.90 -18.67 -2.70
C GLU A 73 -8.28 -17.20 -2.86
N LEU A 74 -7.33 -16.26 -2.70
CA LEU A 74 -7.59 -14.85 -2.98
C LEU A 74 -7.94 -14.70 -4.46
N THR A 75 -9.18 -14.26 -4.72
CA THR A 75 -9.63 -13.97 -6.06
C THR A 75 -9.03 -12.66 -6.53
N VAL A 76 -8.14 -12.72 -7.52
CA VAL A 76 -7.60 -11.53 -8.19
C VAL A 76 -7.88 -11.66 -9.67
N ARG A 77 -8.80 -10.85 -10.15
CA ARG A 77 -9.24 -10.86 -11.55
C ARG A 77 -8.37 -9.92 -12.39
N PRO A 78 -8.08 -10.25 -13.66
CA PRO A 78 -7.31 -9.37 -14.54
C PRO A 78 -7.92 -7.98 -14.72
N ASP A 79 -9.26 -7.87 -14.74
CA ASP A 79 -9.99 -6.62 -14.90
C ASP A 79 -9.91 -5.68 -13.70
N TYR A 80 -9.36 -6.13 -12.56
CA TYR A 80 -8.99 -5.26 -11.44
C TYR A 80 -7.93 -4.23 -11.85
N PHE A 81 -7.06 -4.57 -12.80
CA PHE A 81 -6.01 -3.71 -13.33
C PHE A 81 -6.43 -2.93 -14.58
N GLY A 82 -7.71 -2.99 -14.98
CA GLY A 82 -8.26 -2.28 -16.10
C GLY A 82 -8.73 -3.20 -17.24
N THR A 83 -9.41 -2.60 -18.20
CA THR A 83 -9.98 -3.34 -19.35
C THR A 83 -8.88 -3.88 -20.26
N GLY A 84 -9.01 -5.16 -20.64
CA GLY A 84 -8.10 -5.82 -21.60
C GLY A 84 -6.90 -6.51 -20.97
N TYR A 85 -6.71 -6.40 -19.65
CA TYR A 85 -5.71 -7.22 -18.97
C TYR A 85 -6.09 -8.69 -19.02
N ARG A 86 -5.07 -9.54 -19.07
CA ARG A 86 -5.20 -11.00 -19.02
C ARG A 86 -4.10 -11.61 -18.16
N LYS A 87 -4.26 -12.86 -17.76
CA LYS A 87 -3.20 -13.64 -17.12
C LYS A 87 -2.03 -13.79 -18.07
N ARG A 88 -0.81 -13.63 -17.57
CA ARG A 88 0.43 -13.85 -18.32
C ARG A 88 1.05 -15.18 -17.90
N ASP A 89 1.59 -15.91 -18.84
CA ASP A 89 2.28 -17.17 -18.58
C ASP A 89 3.79 -16.94 -18.29
N PRO A 90 4.39 -17.55 -17.24
CA PRO A 90 3.74 -18.27 -16.16
C PRO A 90 2.87 -17.34 -15.31
N PHE A 91 1.68 -17.82 -14.89
CA PHE A 91 0.73 -16.98 -14.16
C PHE A 91 1.06 -16.83 -12.67
N GLU A 92 1.44 -17.91 -12.02
CA GLU A 92 1.72 -17.96 -10.58
C GLU A 92 3.15 -18.42 -10.32
N SER A 93 3.75 -17.86 -9.27
CA SER A 93 5.02 -18.36 -8.73
C SER A 93 4.81 -19.52 -7.76
N ASP A 94 5.90 -20.17 -7.34
CA ASP A 94 5.85 -21.09 -6.21
C ASP A 94 5.61 -20.31 -4.90
N PRO A 95 4.57 -20.62 -4.11
CA PRO A 95 4.31 -19.94 -2.84
C PRO A 95 5.32 -20.31 -1.73
N ALA A 96 6.19 -21.30 -1.93
CA ALA A 96 7.29 -21.66 -1.03
C ALA A 96 8.57 -20.84 -1.28
N GLU A 97 8.56 -19.96 -2.26
CA GLU A 97 9.63 -19.04 -2.58
C GLU A 97 9.14 -17.59 -2.57
N TRP A 98 10.05 -16.65 -2.26
CA TRP A 98 9.75 -15.23 -2.34
C TRP A 98 10.85 -14.46 -3.07
N ALA A 99 10.54 -13.23 -3.47
CA ALA A 99 11.51 -12.37 -4.14
C ALA A 99 12.41 -11.69 -3.11
N VAL A 100 13.73 -11.72 -3.35
CA VAL A 100 14.76 -11.10 -2.53
C VAL A 100 15.68 -10.26 -3.41
N LEU A 101 15.95 -9.02 -2.98
CA LEU A 101 16.95 -8.17 -3.60
C LEU A 101 18.31 -8.40 -2.92
N GLY A 102 19.24 -9.04 -3.65
CA GLY A 102 20.59 -9.30 -3.15
C GLY A 102 21.40 -8.01 -2.93
N GLU A 103 22.53 -8.12 -2.24
CA GLU A 103 23.47 -7.00 -2.04
C GLU A 103 24.04 -6.45 -3.36
N ASP A 104 24.05 -7.28 -4.40
CA ASP A 104 24.42 -6.93 -5.77
C ASP A 104 23.30 -6.28 -6.58
N CYS A 105 22.21 -5.91 -5.92
CA CYS A 105 21.04 -5.29 -6.53
C CYS A 105 20.36 -6.14 -7.62
N LEU A 106 20.47 -7.47 -7.52
CA LEU A 106 19.80 -8.43 -8.39
C LEU A 106 18.66 -9.14 -7.65
N TRP A 107 17.46 -9.09 -8.22
CA TRP A 107 16.31 -9.84 -7.74
C TRP A 107 16.45 -11.33 -8.01
N ARG A 108 16.20 -12.12 -6.98
CA ARG A 108 16.22 -13.58 -7.02
C ARG A 108 15.00 -14.14 -6.33
N ARG A 109 14.68 -15.39 -6.64
CA ARG A 109 13.75 -16.16 -5.82
C ARG A 109 14.54 -17.06 -4.90
N GLU A 110 14.17 -17.04 -3.63
CA GLU A 110 14.81 -17.80 -2.56
C GLU A 110 13.75 -18.53 -1.73
N ALA A 111 14.17 -19.57 -1.01
CA ALA A 111 13.31 -20.25 -0.06
C ALA A 111 12.80 -19.26 1.02
N LEU A 112 11.58 -19.46 1.48
CA LEU A 112 10.98 -18.62 2.52
C LEU A 112 11.82 -18.66 3.81
N PRO A 113 12.14 -17.49 4.41
CA PRO A 113 12.71 -17.44 5.76
C PRO A 113 11.62 -17.86 6.78
N ASP A 114 12.04 -18.12 8.02
CA ASP A 114 11.11 -18.56 9.08
C ASP A 114 10.03 -17.51 9.41
N THR A 115 10.30 -16.24 9.12
CA THR A 115 9.38 -15.11 9.32
C THR A 115 8.28 -15.00 8.26
N VAL A 116 8.33 -15.80 7.18
CA VAL A 116 7.37 -15.80 6.08
C VAL A 116 6.73 -17.18 5.94
N LEU A 117 5.40 -17.22 5.94
CA LEU A 117 4.62 -18.46 5.82
C LEU A 117 4.30 -18.82 4.36
N ALA A 118 4.01 -17.84 3.51
CA ALA A 118 3.81 -18.02 2.07
C ALA A 118 4.00 -16.70 1.33
N SER A 119 4.44 -16.76 0.06
CA SER A 119 4.50 -15.60 -0.85
C SER A 119 4.11 -16.03 -2.26
N LEU A 120 3.03 -15.48 -2.79
CA LEU A 120 2.53 -15.82 -4.13
C LEU A 120 2.50 -14.60 -5.01
N THR A 121 3.21 -14.67 -6.14
CA THR A 121 3.17 -13.65 -7.19
C THR A 121 2.31 -14.12 -8.34
N ARG A 122 1.37 -13.26 -8.77
CA ARG A 122 0.54 -13.44 -9.98
C ARG A 122 0.93 -12.44 -11.04
N MET A 123 1.02 -12.90 -12.29
CA MET A 123 1.47 -12.12 -13.43
C MET A 123 0.29 -11.80 -14.36
N TYR A 124 0.18 -10.52 -14.73
CA TYR A 124 -0.84 -10.02 -15.66
C TYR A 124 -0.17 -9.21 -16.77
N GLU A 125 -0.85 -9.12 -17.91
CA GLU A 125 -0.42 -8.26 -19.00
C GLU A 125 -1.59 -7.59 -19.68
N LEU A 126 -1.40 -6.34 -20.10
CA LEU A 126 -2.17 -5.70 -21.15
C LEU A 126 -1.38 -5.89 -22.44
N PRO A 127 -1.89 -6.68 -23.41
CA PRO A 127 -1.16 -6.96 -24.66
C PRO A 127 -0.86 -5.71 -25.47
N ALA A 128 0.22 -5.78 -26.26
CA ALA A 128 0.53 -4.75 -27.25
C ALA A 128 -0.64 -4.56 -28.23
N LYS A 129 -1.01 -3.30 -28.50
CA LYS A 129 -2.10 -2.97 -29.41
C LYS A 129 -1.94 -1.54 -29.97
N GLY A 130 -2.21 -1.34 -31.26
CA GLY A 130 -2.28 -0.02 -31.86
C GLY A 130 -0.98 0.78 -31.76
N GLY A 131 0.18 0.16 -31.93
CA GLY A 131 1.49 0.81 -31.82
C GLY A 131 1.99 1.00 -30.38
N LYS A 132 1.21 0.56 -29.37
CA LYS A 132 1.60 0.60 -27.96
C LYS A 132 2.16 -0.74 -27.52
N GLY A 133 3.28 -0.70 -26.80
CA GLY A 133 3.89 -1.88 -26.19
C GLY A 133 3.02 -2.47 -25.07
N PRO A 134 3.32 -3.71 -24.64
CA PRO A 134 2.57 -4.35 -23.55
C PRO A 134 2.82 -3.65 -22.20
N VAL A 135 1.84 -3.72 -21.29
CA VAL A 135 2.04 -3.38 -19.87
C VAL A 135 2.08 -4.69 -19.10
N TYR A 136 3.03 -4.81 -18.19
CA TYR A 136 3.14 -5.97 -17.31
C TYR A 136 2.87 -5.57 -15.88
N VAL A 137 1.94 -6.27 -15.22
CA VAL A 137 1.64 -6.10 -13.81
C VAL A 137 1.98 -7.38 -13.07
N SER A 138 2.71 -7.26 -11.97
CA SER A 138 2.93 -8.35 -11.01
C SER A 138 2.24 -7.98 -9.70
N LEU A 139 1.47 -8.90 -9.13
CA LEU A 139 0.87 -8.76 -7.82
C LEU A 139 1.39 -9.87 -6.91
N THR A 140 2.00 -9.49 -5.80
CA THR A 140 2.53 -10.42 -4.78
C THR A 140 1.76 -10.26 -3.49
N VAL A 141 1.28 -11.36 -2.94
CA VAL A 141 0.69 -11.42 -1.59
C VAL A 141 1.60 -12.26 -0.73
N THR A 142 2.08 -11.70 0.38
CA THR A 142 2.96 -12.39 1.32
C THR A 142 2.30 -12.45 2.70
N VAL A 143 2.23 -13.63 3.29
CA VAL A 143 1.77 -13.88 4.66
C VAL A 143 2.98 -14.06 5.54
N HIS A 144 3.14 -13.17 6.52
CA HIS A 144 4.20 -13.22 7.51
C HIS A 144 3.75 -13.98 8.76
N GLN A 145 4.71 -14.41 9.57
CA GLN A 145 4.44 -15.09 10.83
C GLN A 145 3.68 -14.21 11.81
N ASP A 146 3.96 -12.89 11.82
CA ASP A 146 3.37 -11.90 12.71
C ASP A 146 3.42 -10.48 12.09
N VAL A 147 2.76 -9.53 12.75
CA VAL A 147 2.73 -8.11 12.36
C VAL A 147 4.13 -7.47 12.38
N VAL A 148 5.01 -7.89 13.29
CA VAL A 148 6.37 -7.34 13.39
C VAL A 148 7.20 -7.72 12.18
N SER A 149 7.08 -8.96 11.73
CA SER A 149 7.74 -9.47 10.51
C SER A 149 7.24 -8.74 9.26
N ALA A 150 5.92 -8.49 9.17
CA ALA A 150 5.34 -7.72 8.07
C ALA A 150 5.81 -6.25 8.05
N ARG A 151 5.95 -5.61 9.21
CA ARG A 151 6.53 -4.25 9.32
C ARG A 151 7.99 -4.21 8.91
N ARG A 152 8.77 -5.24 9.25
CA ARG A 152 10.17 -5.35 8.80
C ARG A 152 10.28 -5.50 7.29
N ASP A 153 9.35 -6.24 6.67
CA ASP A 153 9.27 -6.36 5.21
C ASP A 153 8.93 -5.01 4.54
N MET A 154 8.06 -4.18 5.15
CA MET A 154 7.82 -2.81 4.67
C MET A 154 9.08 -1.93 4.79
N ALA A 155 9.76 -1.97 5.94
CA ALA A 155 10.99 -1.21 6.16
C ALA A 155 12.12 -1.67 5.21
N GLY A 156 12.24 -2.99 4.98
CA GLY A 156 13.19 -3.56 4.03
C GLY A 156 13.01 -3.00 2.63
N SER A 157 11.78 -2.82 2.15
CA SER A 157 11.52 -2.24 0.82
C SER A 157 12.04 -0.79 0.70
N LEU A 158 11.90 0.03 1.76
CA LEU A 158 12.49 1.38 1.79
C LEU A 158 14.03 1.34 1.76
N GLU A 159 14.63 0.44 2.53
CA GLU A 159 16.09 0.27 2.54
C GLU A 159 16.61 -0.23 1.18
N GLU A 160 15.88 -1.11 0.52
CA GLU A 160 16.20 -1.65 -0.81
C GLU A 160 16.25 -0.54 -1.86
N ALA A 161 15.28 0.39 -1.89
CA ALA A 161 15.28 1.51 -2.82
C ALA A 161 16.44 2.48 -2.55
N LEU A 162 16.79 2.73 -1.29
CA LEU A 162 17.92 3.57 -0.90
C LEU A 162 19.27 2.93 -1.24
N ARG A 163 19.42 1.65 -0.98
CA ARG A 163 20.65 0.89 -1.24
C ARG A 163 20.85 0.61 -2.72
N CYS A 164 19.77 0.31 -3.43
CA CYS A 164 19.76 -0.12 -4.82
C CYS A 164 18.78 0.75 -5.64
N PRO A 165 19.13 2.01 -5.95
CA PRO A 165 18.30 2.85 -6.83
C PRO A 165 18.27 2.34 -8.28
N GLU A 166 19.20 1.46 -8.64
CA GLU A 166 19.18 0.65 -9.86
C GLU A 166 19.13 -0.83 -9.47
N GLN A 167 18.11 -1.53 -9.97
CA GLN A 167 17.86 -2.93 -9.64
C GLN A 167 17.75 -3.77 -10.91
N GLN A 168 18.38 -4.92 -10.92
CA GLN A 168 18.27 -5.89 -12.00
C GLN A 168 17.14 -6.87 -11.71
N LEU A 169 16.10 -6.87 -12.54
CA LEU A 169 14.93 -7.74 -12.37
C LEU A 169 15.16 -9.15 -12.91
N ASN A 170 15.92 -9.27 -13.98
CA ASN A 170 16.32 -10.53 -14.64
C ASN A 170 17.50 -10.26 -15.60
N ALA A 171 17.83 -11.20 -16.47
CA ALA A 171 18.97 -11.08 -17.38
C ALA A 171 18.92 -9.87 -18.32
N THR A 172 17.72 -9.37 -18.65
CA THR A 172 17.50 -8.32 -19.64
C THR A 172 16.85 -7.05 -19.10
N ASP A 173 16.12 -7.15 -18.00
CA ASP A 173 15.29 -6.06 -17.50
C ASP A 173 15.88 -5.45 -16.23
N ARG A 174 15.91 -4.12 -16.18
CA ARG A 174 16.38 -3.32 -15.03
C ARG A 174 15.38 -2.25 -14.68
N VAL A 175 15.31 -1.94 -13.39
CA VAL A 175 14.71 -0.69 -12.88
C VAL A 175 15.83 0.29 -12.59
N ARG A 176 15.63 1.54 -12.95
CA ARG A 176 16.58 2.63 -12.74
C ARG A 176 15.91 3.81 -12.07
N VAL A 177 16.70 4.56 -11.31
CA VAL A 177 16.22 5.78 -10.64
C VAL A 177 14.97 5.48 -9.81
N LEU A 178 14.99 4.33 -9.09
CA LEU A 178 13.91 4.00 -8.16
C LEU A 178 13.98 4.92 -6.95
N TYR A 179 12.85 5.49 -6.58
CA TYR A 179 12.73 6.37 -5.42
C TYR A 179 11.36 6.22 -4.78
N SER A 180 11.33 6.32 -3.45
CA SER A 180 10.09 6.35 -2.68
C SER A 180 9.42 7.72 -2.85
N ARG A 181 8.12 7.70 -3.12
CA ARG A 181 7.30 8.91 -3.25
C ARG A 181 6.57 9.18 -1.95
N VAL A 182 6.70 10.40 -1.45
CA VAL A 182 5.75 10.94 -0.48
C VAL A 182 4.58 11.49 -1.29
N ASP A 183 3.37 10.97 -1.07
CA ASP A 183 2.18 11.61 -1.63
C ASP A 183 1.91 12.90 -0.85
N ALA A 184 2.40 14.03 -1.38
CA ALA A 184 2.19 15.35 -0.79
C ALA A 184 0.69 15.74 -0.68
N PHE A 185 -0.20 14.99 -1.32
CA PHE A 185 -1.65 15.16 -1.28
C PHE A 185 -2.36 14.09 -0.43
N ALA A 186 -1.61 13.30 0.35
CA ALA A 186 -2.18 12.27 1.22
C ALA A 186 -2.99 12.85 2.38
N GLU A 187 -2.77 14.12 2.76
CA GLU A 187 -3.59 14.81 3.75
C GLU A 187 -5.06 14.85 3.29
N GLY A 188 -5.93 14.18 4.04
CA GLY A 188 -7.36 14.09 3.75
C GLY A 188 -7.78 12.95 2.82
N ARG A 189 -6.87 12.11 2.33
CA ARG A 189 -7.25 10.85 1.65
C ARG A 189 -7.59 9.77 2.68
N PRO A 190 -8.57 8.92 2.37
CA PRO A 190 -8.84 7.76 3.22
C PRO A 190 -7.59 6.87 3.27
N VAL A 191 -7.17 6.51 4.48
CA VAL A 191 -6.13 5.50 4.70
C VAL A 191 -6.69 4.16 4.22
N ILE A 192 -5.99 3.50 3.28
CA ILE A 192 -6.46 2.25 2.65
C ILE A 192 -5.97 1.02 3.41
N SER A 193 -4.81 1.10 4.07
CA SER A 193 -4.14 -0.02 4.74
C SER A 193 -3.48 0.45 6.03
N ASP A 194 -2.97 -0.47 6.83
CA ASP A 194 -2.24 -0.15 8.08
C ASP A 194 -0.94 0.63 7.80
N ASP A 195 -0.21 0.24 6.74
CA ASP A 195 0.96 0.95 6.22
C ASP A 195 0.94 0.87 4.69
N ASP A 196 1.45 1.89 4.02
CA ASP A 196 1.60 1.92 2.57
C ASP A 196 2.96 2.51 2.14
N LEU A 197 3.41 2.07 0.98
CA LEU A 197 4.64 2.53 0.33
C LEU A 197 4.37 2.67 -1.17
N THR A 198 4.79 3.79 -1.73
CA THR A 198 4.74 4.05 -3.16
C THR A 198 6.13 4.37 -3.67
N GLU A 199 6.58 3.67 -4.68
CA GLU A 199 7.84 3.92 -5.37
C GLU A 199 7.61 4.08 -6.86
N SER A 200 8.45 4.87 -7.49
CA SER A 200 8.45 5.09 -8.94
C SER A 200 9.87 5.11 -9.46
N GLY A 201 10.01 4.79 -10.73
CA GLY A 201 11.29 4.78 -11.43
C GLY A 201 11.09 4.56 -12.92
N ASN A 202 12.12 4.05 -13.55
CA ASN A 202 12.06 3.67 -14.97
C ASN A 202 12.54 2.23 -15.13
N TRP A 203 11.84 1.44 -15.91
CA TRP A 203 12.34 0.14 -16.32
C TRP A 203 12.91 0.20 -17.74
N VAL A 204 13.90 -0.62 -18.00
CA VAL A 204 14.64 -0.69 -19.27
C VAL A 204 14.85 -2.16 -19.60
N ALA A 205 14.41 -2.61 -20.77
CA ALA A 205 14.88 -3.85 -21.36
C ALA A 205 16.20 -3.60 -22.11
N ASP A 206 17.07 -4.61 -22.26
CA ASP A 206 18.35 -4.47 -22.94
C ASP A 206 18.19 -3.85 -24.34
N GLY A 207 18.93 -2.76 -24.60
CA GLY A 207 18.90 -2.01 -25.86
C GLY A 207 17.65 -1.19 -26.10
N ALA A 208 16.70 -1.15 -25.18
CA ALA A 208 15.44 -0.40 -25.31
C ALA A 208 15.51 0.97 -24.63
N LYS A 209 14.50 1.81 -24.94
CA LYS A 209 14.29 3.06 -24.19
C LYS A 209 13.71 2.78 -22.82
N ALA A 210 13.95 3.69 -21.89
CA ALA A 210 13.34 3.66 -20.58
C ALA A 210 11.85 3.97 -20.64
N HIS A 211 11.06 3.29 -19.82
CA HIS A 211 9.61 3.45 -19.66
C HIS A 211 9.26 3.55 -18.17
N PRO A 212 8.12 4.15 -17.79
CA PRO A 212 7.72 4.25 -16.40
C PRO A 212 7.64 2.89 -15.70
N PHE A 213 7.98 2.90 -14.42
CA PHE A 213 7.88 1.78 -13.50
C PHE A 213 7.23 2.27 -12.21
N ASP A 214 6.21 1.58 -11.74
CA ASP A 214 5.57 1.82 -10.47
C ASP A 214 5.66 0.58 -9.59
N TRP A 215 5.83 0.81 -8.28
CA TRP A 215 5.75 -0.21 -7.25
C TRP A 215 4.96 0.31 -6.06
N TYR A 216 3.90 -0.38 -5.71
CA TYR A 216 3.07 -0.08 -4.54
C TYR A 216 3.08 -1.27 -3.60
N LYS A 217 3.14 -0.99 -2.29
CA LYS A 217 3.11 -2.01 -1.26
C LYS A 217 2.21 -1.57 -0.12
N PHE A 218 1.28 -2.42 0.29
CA PHE A 218 0.36 -2.24 1.41
C PHE A 218 0.62 -3.30 2.46
N ARG A 219 0.47 -2.95 3.74
CA ARG A 219 0.42 -3.91 4.85
C ARG A 219 -0.96 -3.91 5.48
N MET A 220 -1.47 -5.09 5.78
CA MET A 220 -2.73 -5.36 6.47
C MET A 220 -2.48 -6.44 7.52
N GLY A 221 -2.33 -6.03 8.79
CA GLY A 221 -1.90 -6.95 9.85
C GLY A 221 -0.59 -7.64 9.47
N PRO A 222 -0.53 -9.00 9.50
CA PRO A 222 0.64 -9.77 9.11
C PRO A 222 0.72 -10.07 7.60
N VAL A 223 -0.12 -9.46 6.76
CA VAL A 223 -0.10 -9.67 5.31
C VAL A 223 0.40 -8.42 4.59
N THR A 224 1.34 -8.60 3.65
CA THR A 224 1.72 -7.54 2.71
C THR A 224 1.22 -7.86 1.31
N VAL A 225 0.81 -6.82 0.58
CA VAL A 225 0.42 -6.89 -0.83
C VAL A 225 1.28 -5.90 -1.60
N ALA A 226 2.01 -6.38 -2.57
CA ALA A 226 2.83 -5.53 -3.44
C ALA A 226 2.37 -5.68 -4.89
N ALA A 227 2.35 -4.58 -5.64
CA ALA A 227 2.16 -4.62 -7.08
C ALA A 227 3.21 -3.78 -7.79
N THR A 228 3.67 -4.25 -8.93
CA THR A 228 4.54 -3.50 -9.83
C THR A 228 3.86 -3.34 -11.19
N ALA A 229 4.07 -2.20 -11.85
CA ALA A 229 3.70 -2.00 -13.25
C ALA A 229 4.92 -1.61 -14.07
N ARG A 230 5.17 -2.34 -15.17
CA ARG A 230 6.13 -2.00 -16.21
C ARG A 230 5.36 -1.50 -17.42
N HIS A 231 5.47 -0.20 -17.71
CA HIS A 231 4.72 0.44 -18.78
C HIS A 231 5.33 0.15 -20.14
N GLY A 232 4.49 -0.02 -21.14
CA GLY A 232 4.92 -0.28 -22.51
C GLY A 232 5.22 1.01 -23.29
N SER A 233 5.97 0.90 -24.37
CA SER A 233 6.27 2.01 -25.29
C SER A 233 5.01 2.58 -25.96
N GLY A 234 5.12 3.79 -26.52
CA GLY A 234 4.08 4.41 -27.35
C GLY A 234 2.86 4.92 -26.60
N ARG A 235 2.93 5.05 -25.27
CA ARG A 235 1.88 5.63 -24.43
C ARG A 235 2.13 7.12 -24.20
N THR A 236 1.04 7.87 -24.04
CA THR A 236 1.06 9.24 -23.55
C THR A 236 1.14 9.24 -22.01
N GLU A 237 1.54 10.37 -21.42
CA GLU A 237 1.55 10.54 -19.97
C GLU A 237 0.19 10.26 -19.31
N ALA A 238 -0.91 10.68 -19.94
CA ALA A 238 -2.26 10.40 -19.45
C ALA A 238 -2.59 8.89 -19.45
N GLU A 239 -2.10 8.14 -20.44
CA GLU A 239 -2.27 6.70 -20.51
C GLU A 239 -1.40 5.96 -19.48
N ASP A 240 -0.18 6.45 -19.24
CA ASP A 240 0.68 5.94 -18.17
C ASP A 240 0.06 6.23 -16.80
N SER A 241 -0.48 7.43 -16.56
CA SER A 241 -1.23 7.77 -15.35
C SER A 241 -2.45 6.86 -15.15
N THR A 242 -3.12 6.45 -16.24
CA THR A 242 -4.23 5.49 -16.17
C THR A 242 -3.75 4.12 -15.70
N VAL A 243 -2.62 3.62 -16.19
CA VAL A 243 -2.02 2.34 -15.74
C VAL A 243 -1.72 2.39 -14.25
N THR A 244 -1.09 3.47 -13.77
CA THR A 244 -0.77 3.67 -12.36
C THR A 244 -2.02 3.68 -11.48
N THR A 245 -3.06 4.42 -11.90
CA THR A 245 -4.35 4.52 -11.19
C THR A 245 -5.07 3.17 -11.16
N ASP A 246 -5.10 2.46 -12.28
CA ASP A 246 -5.74 1.14 -12.39
C ASP A 246 -5.03 0.10 -11.52
N MET A 247 -3.70 0.15 -11.44
CA MET A 247 -2.93 -0.71 -10.52
C MET A 247 -3.30 -0.44 -9.06
N GLY A 248 -3.32 0.83 -8.63
CA GLY A 248 -3.74 1.22 -7.27
C GLY A 248 -5.16 0.76 -6.95
N ARG A 249 -6.10 0.91 -7.90
CA ARG A 249 -7.46 0.39 -7.76
C ARG A 249 -7.48 -1.13 -7.61
N GLY A 250 -6.71 -1.85 -8.41
CA GLY A 250 -6.59 -3.31 -8.31
C GLY A 250 -6.11 -3.76 -6.94
N MET A 251 -5.09 -3.08 -6.39
CA MET A 251 -4.61 -3.35 -5.03
C MET A 251 -5.68 -3.07 -3.97
N THR A 252 -6.48 -2.02 -4.12
CA THR A 252 -7.60 -1.71 -3.20
C THR A 252 -8.64 -2.83 -3.19
N PHE A 253 -8.97 -3.44 -4.34
CA PHE A 253 -9.86 -4.60 -4.39
C PHE A 253 -9.27 -5.82 -3.67
N VAL A 254 -7.96 -6.04 -3.78
CA VAL A 254 -7.28 -7.12 -3.05
C VAL A 254 -7.29 -6.84 -1.55
N ALA A 255 -6.99 -5.61 -1.13
CA ALA A 255 -7.03 -5.20 0.27
C ALA A 255 -8.44 -5.39 0.88
N ALA A 256 -9.49 -4.97 0.17
CA ALA A 256 -10.88 -5.19 0.59
C ALA A 256 -11.24 -6.69 0.69
N SER A 257 -10.70 -7.53 -0.20
CA SER A 257 -10.91 -8.99 -0.15
C SER A 257 -10.24 -9.62 1.06
N ILE A 258 -9.06 -9.15 1.45
CA ILE A 258 -8.32 -9.62 2.64
C ILE A 258 -9.07 -9.20 3.92
N ASP A 259 -9.46 -7.92 4.02
CA ASP A 259 -10.25 -7.38 5.14
C ASP A 259 -11.58 -8.14 5.31
N GLY A 260 -12.29 -8.41 4.21
CA GLY A 260 -13.53 -9.18 4.22
C GLY A 260 -13.37 -10.61 4.75
N ARG A 261 -12.23 -11.27 4.52
CA ARG A 261 -11.93 -12.59 5.08
C ARG A 261 -11.74 -12.52 6.61
N GLY A 262 -11.10 -11.48 7.11
CA GLY A 262 -11.00 -11.24 8.55
C GLY A 262 -12.38 -11.06 9.21
N LYS A 263 -13.28 -10.31 8.59
CA LYS A 263 -14.63 -10.02 9.11
C LYS A 263 -15.59 -11.21 9.01
N ALA A 264 -15.48 -12.07 8.00
CA ALA A 264 -16.32 -13.26 7.84
C ALA A 264 -16.18 -14.27 8.99
N GLY A 265 -15.02 -14.31 9.66
CA GLY A 265 -14.80 -15.11 10.85
C GLY A 265 -15.65 -14.67 12.06
N ASP A 266 -15.98 -13.39 12.17
CA ASP A 266 -16.79 -12.85 13.28
C ASP A 266 -18.27 -13.17 13.15
N ALA A 267 -18.79 -13.26 11.92
CA ALA A 267 -20.19 -13.59 11.67
C ALA A 267 -20.55 -15.04 12.06
N GLY A 268 -19.58 -15.96 12.09
CA GLY A 268 -19.75 -17.36 12.49
C GLY A 268 -19.70 -17.58 14.00
N ALA A 269 -19.09 -16.66 14.76
CA ALA A 269 -18.91 -16.81 16.20
C ALA A 269 -20.13 -16.35 17.04
N THR A 270 -21.11 -15.67 16.44
CA THR A 270 -22.25 -15.06 17.16
C THR A 270 -23.51 -15.91 17.18
N ALA A 271 -23.51 -17.11 16.59
CA ALA A 271 -24.65 -18.02 16.61
C ALA A 271 -24.45 -19.17 17.64
N GLU A 272 -24.40 -18.84 18.91
CA GLU A 272 -24.68 -19.81 19.97
C GLU A 272 -26.18 -20.07 20.00
N PRO A 273 -26.66 -21.34 19.84
CA PRO A 273 -28.08 -21.61 19.95
C PRO A 273 -28.50 -21.46 21.41
N THR A 274 -29.37 -20.49 21.66
CA THR A 274 -30.04 -20.37 22.94
C THR A 274 -30.87 -21.66 23.17
N GLU A 275 -30.38 -22.57 24.01
CA GLU A 275 -31.18 -23.70 24.48
C GLU A 275 -32.42 -23.15 25.20
N THR A 276 -33.55 -23.23 24.54
CA THR A 276 -34.84 -23.00 25.16
C THR A 276 -35.15 -24.21 26.06
N LYS A 277 -34.89 -24.06 27.35
CA LYS A 277 -35.28 -25.03 28.38
C LYS A 277 -36.78 -25.04 28.47
N GLY A 278 -37.44 -25.99 27.80
CA GLY A 278 -38.86 -26.24 27.90
C GLY A 278 -39.19 -26.68 29.33
N ALA A 279 -40.02 -25.87 29.99
CA ALA A 279 -40.67 -26.27 31.24
C ALA A 279 -41.73 -27.30 30.93
N GLY A 280 -41.51 -28.55 31.41
CA GLY A 280 -42.51 -29.57 31.40
C GLY A 280 -43.54 -29.36 32.52
N GLN A 281 -44.78 -29.58 32.19
CA GLN A 281 -45.83 -30.00 33.12
C GLN A 281 -45.99 -31.47 32.98
#